data_25060795674f2e357927a54d3076bc83
#
_entry.id   25060795674f2e357927a54d3076bc83
#
_cell.length_a   1.000
_cell.length_b   1.000
_cell.length_c   1.000
_cell.angle_alpha   90.00
_cell.angle_beta   90.00
_cell.angle_gamma   90.00
#
_symmetry.space_group_name_H-M   'P 1'
#
loop_
_entity.id
_entity.type
_entity.pdbx_description
1 polymer ?
#
loop_
_entity_poly.entity_id
_entity_poly.type
_entity_poly.pdbx_seq_one_letter_code
_entity_poly.pdbx_strand_id
1 'polypeptide(L)'
;MAQQSSLKIRSGRLLRGRIVLPASKSISGRALVINALSGSSLLPDNLSDSDDTQAMLNALREMPEVIDIGAAGTAMRFLTAYLSVTPGTHTITGTERMKHRPIGILVDALRTLGADIAYEGEEGFPPLRIAGRNDIEGGELSVPGNVSSQYISALLMIAPTLKKGLRLTLTGQIASRPYLDMTMSMMRDFGAEVEWIAKDVIEVKPGSYRQRPYHIESDWSAASYWYEMVALSPDAGAQVELVGLHHDSIQGDSKVWQLMSELGVATEYYEEPDGTEIIRLRKTGNLACHFCHDFSHQPDLAQTFAVTCAMLDVPFRLVGLQSLRIKETDRIAALVEELGKIVCLEGNDSELQWEGFYNIDDLELLPFEEFTFDTYDDHRMAMALAPVCLRTGGEIVINNPEVVSKSYPHYWEDLEKVGFSICNEQ
;
A
#
# COMPACT_ATOMS: atom_id res chain seq x y z
N MET A 1 -20.25 0.53 24.04
CA MET A 1 -18.91 0.47 23.47
C MET A 1 -18.80 -0.91 22.86
N ALA A 2 -18.53 -1.05 21.57
CA ALA A 2 -18.24 -2.37 21.02
C ALA A 2 -16.95 -2.86 21.70
N GLN A 3 -16.91 -4.12 22.10
CA GLN A 3 -15.71 -4.72 22.69
C GLN A 3 -14.66 -4.71 21.59
N GLN A 4 -13.52 -4.06 21.83
CA GLN A 4 -12.42 -3.99 20.89
C GLN A 4 -11.83 -5.40 20.78
N SER A 5 -11.75 -5.95 19.58
CA SER A 5 -11.12 -7.25 19.36
C SER A 5 -9.61 -7.12 19.53
N SER A 6 -8.97 -8.12 20.12
CA SER A 6 -7.54 -8.17 20.30
C SER A 6 -7.01 -9.57 20.04
N LEU A 7 -5.85 -9.67 19.38
CA LEU A 7 -5.14 -10.92 19.17
C LEU A 7 -3.86 -10.96 20.00
N LYS A 8 -3.69 -12.04 20.72
CA LYS A 8 -2.45 -12.39 21.38
C LYS A 8 -1.60 -13.24 20.45
N ILE A 9 -0.36 -12.80 20.22
CA ILE A 9 0.55 -13.39 19.26
C ILE A 9 1.82 -13.82 19.96
N ARG A 10 2.23 -15.06 19.69
CA ARG A 10 3.48 -15.64 20.16
C ARG A 10 4.23 -16.25 18.99
N SER A 11 5.52 -15.99 18.90
CA SER A 11 6.36 -16.58 17.87
C SER A 11 6.71 -18.05 18.18
N GLY A 12 6.77 -18.88 17.14
CA GLY A 12 7.39 -20.20 17.19
C GLY A 12 8.93 -20.10 17.26
N ARG A 13 9.58 -21.23 17.57
CA ARG A 13 11.06 -21.31 17.61
C ARG A 13 11.70 -21.37 16.23
N LEU A 14 10.98 -21.84 15.24
CA LEU A 14 11.47 -22.06 13.86
C LEU A 14 10.59 -21.25 12.91
N LEU A 15 11.21 -20.49 12.04
CA LEU A 15 10.52 -19.75 10.98
C LEU A 15 10.81 -20.41 9.63
N ARG A 16 9.92 -21.29 9.19
CA ARG A 16 10.02 -22.00 7.92
C ARG A 16 8.64 -22.25 7.34
N GLY A 17 8.51 -22.03 6.05
CA GLY A 17 7.27 -22.32 5.34
C GLY A 17 7.25 -21.79 3.93
N ARG A 18 6.13 -22.06 3.25
CA ARG A 18 5.83 -21.56 1.92
C ARG A 18 4.50 -20.82 1.98
N ILE A 19 4.52 -19.58 1.52
CA ILE A 19 3.38 -18.66 1.57
C ILE A 19 3.01 -18.24 0.15
N VAL A 20 1.76 -18.39 -0.19
CA VAL A 20 1.16 -17.80 -1.38
C VAL A 20 0.67 -16.41 -0.96
N LEU A 21 1.36 -15.38 -1.41
CA LEU A 21 1.03 -14.01 -1.04
C LEU A 21 -0.28 -13.55 -1.68
N PRO A 22 -1.01 -12.62 -1.06
CA PRO A 22 -2.17 -12.01 -1.69
C PRO A 22 -1.76 -11.28 -2.96
N ALA A 23 -2.67 -11.21 -3.92
CA ALA A 23 -2.48 -10.41 -5.12
C ALA A 23 -2.35 -8.91 -4.81
N SER A 24 -1.56 -8.18 -5.62
CA SER A 24 -1.31 -6.76 -5.40
C SER A 24 -2.59 -5.93 -5.45
N LYS A 25 -2.93 -5.31 -4.32
CA LYS A 25 -4.03 -4.36 -4.21
C LYS A 25 -3.85 -3.17 -5.17
N SER A 26 -2.63 -2.68 -5.27
CA SER A 26 -2.30 -1.52 -6.11
C SER A 26 -2.44 -1.80 -7.60
N ILE A 27 -2.08 -3.01 -8.05
CA ILE A 27 -2.27 -3.46 -9.44
C ILE A 27 -3.75 -3.77 -9.66
N SER A 28 -4.42 -4.49 -8.73
CA SER A 28 -5.84 -4.85 -8.85
C SER A 28 -6.74 -3.63 -9.07
N GLY A 29 -6.56 -2.57 -8.27
CA GLY A 29 -7.37 -1.36 -8.41
C GLY A 29 -7.18 -0.68 -9.77
N ARG A 30 -5.95 -0.63 -10.30
CA ARG A 30 -5.66 -0.07 -11.64
C ARG A 30 -6.23 -0.96 -12.75
N ALA A 31 -6.00 -2.26 -12.66
CA ALA A 31 -6.49 -3.23 -13.63
C ALA A 31 -8.02 -3.18 -13.74
N LEU A 32 -8.73 -3.08 -12.61
CA LEU A 32 -10.20 -2.96 -12.60
C LEU A 32 -10.69 -1.73 -13.36
N VAL A 33 -10.08 -0.56 -13.12
CA VAL A 33 -10.48 0.69 -13.79
C VAL A 33 -10.14 0.65 -15.28
N ILE A 34 -8.92 0.24 -15.65
CA ILE A 34 -8.50 0.15 -17.06
C ILE A 34 -9.37 -0.87 -17.79
N ASN A 35 -9.65 -2.02 -17.16
CA ASN A 35 -10.51 -3.06 -17.72
C ASN A 35 -11.94 -2.55 -17.94
N ALA A 36 -12.51 -1.81 -16.99
CA ALA A 36 -13.83 -1.20 -17.13
C ALA A 36 -13.85 -0.16 -18.27
N LEU A 37 -12.81 0.68 -18.40
CA LEU A 37 -12.66 1.65 -19.49
C LEU A 37 -12.46 0.98 -20.85
N SER A 38 -11.94 -0.25 -20.90
CA SER A 38 -11.83 -1.04 -22.15
C SER A 38 -13.15 -1.64 -22.61
N GLY A 39 -14.20 -1.58 -21.78
CA GLY A 39 -15.48 -2.23 -22.02
C GLY A 39 -15.42 -3.77 -21.97
N SER A 40 -14.40 -4.34 -21.31
CA SER A 40 -14.25 -5.79 -21.16
C SER A 40 -15.27 -6.36 -20.16
N SER A 41 -15.87 -7.48 -20.53
CA SER A 41 -16.69 -8.30 -19.61
C SER A 41 -15.86 -9.32 -18.81
N LEU A 42 -14.60 -9.56 -19.21
CA LEU A 42 -13.70 -10.46 -18.52
C LEU A 42 -12.99 -9.69 -17.40
N LEU A 43 -12.98 -10.24 -16.20
CA LEU A 43 -12.21 -9.67 -15.10
C LEU A 43 -10.72 -10.04 -15.23
N PRO A 44 -9.81 -9.19 -14.71
CA PRO A 44 -8.44 -9.59 -14.48
C PRO A 44 -8.38 -10.84 -13.59
N ASP A 45 -7.43 -11.71 -13.88
CA ASP A 45 -7.18 -12.92 -13.12
C ASP A 45 -6.35 -12.63 -11.87
N ASN A 46 -6.50 -13.44 -10.82
CA ASN A 46 -5.85 -13.26 -9.53
C ASN A 46 -6.07 -11.87 -8.91
N LEU A 47 -7.33 -11.38 -8.90
CA LEU A 47 -7.66 -10.14 -8.21
C LEU A 47 -7.46 -10.27 -6.70
N SER A 48 -6.94 -9.21 -6.07
CA SER A 48 -6.84 -9.15 -4.62
C SER A 48 -8.22 -9.33 -3.97
N ASP A 49 -8.27 -10.15 -2.93
CA ASP A 49 -9.43 -10.39 -2.08
C ASP A 49 -9.61 -9.34 -0.97
N SER A 50 -8.72 -8.33 -0.94
CA SER A 50 -8.77 -7.23 0.03
C SER A 50 -10.05 -6.42 -0.05
N ASP A 51 -10.49 -5.87 1.09
CA ASP A 51 -11.69 -5.04 1.19
C ASP A 51 -11.69 -3.88 0.19
N ASP A 52 -10.54 -3.21 0.02
CA ASP A 52 -10.38 -2.09 -0.93
C ASP A 52 -10.68 -2.52 -2.38
N THR A 53 -10.21 -3.72 -2.77
CA THR A 53 -10.44 -4.26 -4.12
C THR A 53 -11.88 -4.72 -4.29
N GLN A 54 -12.47 -5.37 -3.28
CA GLN A 54 -13.86 -5.82 -3.32
C GLN A 54 -14.83 -4.64 -3.39
N ALA A 55 -14.61 -3.58 -2.63
CA ALA A 55 -15.41 -2.36 -2.70
C ALA A 55 -15.41 -1.75 -4.11
N MET A 56 -14.22 -1.68 -4.76
CA MET A 56 -14.10 -1.18 -6.13
C MET A 56 -14.78 -2.11 -7.15
N LEU A 57 -14.59 -3.42 -7.03
CA LEU A 57 -15.20 -4.42 -7.92
C LEU A 57 -16.74 -4.35 -7.87
N ASN A 58 -17.31 -4.27 -6.66
CA ASN A 58 -18.75 -4.15 -6.47
C ASN A 58 -19.29 -2.84 -7.07
N ALA A 59 -18.61 -1.73 -6.82
CA ALA A 59 -18.98 -0.44 -7.39
C ALA A 59 -19.01 -0.46 -8.93
N LEU A 60 -17.99 -1.05 -9.57
CA LEU A 60 -17.90 -1.14 -11.04
C LEU A 60 -18.91 -2.11 -11.65
N ARG A 61 -19.32 -3.14 -10.93
CA ARG A 61 -20.31 -4.12 -11.39
C ARG A 61 -21.74 -3.59 -11.28
N GLU A 62 -22.07 -2.97 -10.16
CA GLU A 62 -23.44 -2.63 -9.80
C GLU A 62 -23.81 -1.21 -10.22
N MET A 63 -22.84 -0.29 -10.26
CA MET A 63 -23.03 1.12 -10.57
C MET A 63 -24.28 1.72 -9.91
N PRO A 64 -24.43 1.58 -8.57
CA PRO A 64 -25.60 2.10 -7.86
C PRO A 64 -25.63 3.61 -7.85
N GLU A 65 -26.78 4.23 -7.53
CA GLU A 65 -26.91 5.68 -7.40
C GLU A 65 -25.99 6.24 -6.31
N VAL A 66 -25.88 5.52 -5.17
CA VAL A 66 -24.96 5.83 -4.07
C VAL A 66 -23.93 4.72 -3.97
N ILE A 67 -22.66 5.07 -4.17
CA ILE A 67 -21.51 4.18 -4.11
C ILE A 67 -20.80 4.43 -2.77
N ASP A 68 -20.97 3.51 -1.83
CA ASP A 68 -20.22 3.53 -0.56
C ASP A 68 -19.01 2.62 -0.69
N ILE A 69 -17.82 3.23 -0.61
CA ILE A 69 -16.53 2.52 -0.72
C ILE A 69 -15.88 2.25 0.64
N GLY A 70 -16.60 2.47 1.73
CA GLY A 70 -16.08 2.27 3.06
C GLY A 70 -14.81 3.10 3.34
N ALA A 71 -13.73 2.43 3.74
CA ALA A 71 -12.43 3.04 4.02
C ALA A 71 -11.45 2.97 2.83
N ALA A 72 -11.89 2.53 1.64
CA ALA A 72 -11.06 2.26 0.47
C ALA A 72 -10.59 3.55 -0.24
N GLY A 73 -9.46 4.09 0.19
CA GLY A 73 -8.92 5.35 -0.33
C GLY A 73 -8.61 5.34 -1.83
N THR A 74 -8.08 4.23 -2.33
CA THR A 74 -7.79 4.06 -3.76
C THR A 74 -9.08 4.02 -4.57
N ALA A 75 -10.11 3.31 -4.09
CA ALA A 75 -11.42 3.25 -4.73
C ALA A 75 -12.05 4.65 -4.83
N MET A 76 -12.01 5.46 -3.76
CA MET A 76 -12.52 6.83 -3.78
C MET A 76 -11.90 7.64 -4.92
N ARG A 77 -10.58 7.61 -5.09
CA ARG A 77 -9.87 8.43 -6.09
C ARG A 77 -10.08 7.91 -7.51
N PHE A 78 -9.94 6.61 -7.70
CA PHE A 78 -10.02 6.00 -9.01
C PHE A 78 -11.45 6.02 -9.57
N LEU A 79 -12.45 5.72 -8.72
CA LEU A 79 -13.85 5.79 -9.13
C LEU A 79 -14.30 7.23 -9.37
N THR A 80 -13.83 8.22 -8.61
CA THR A 80 -14.14 9.64 -8.90
C THR A 80 -13.73 10.01 -10.32
N ALA A 81 -12.54 9.61 -10.77
CA ALA A 81 -12.11 9.87 -12.15
C ALA A 81 -12.89 9.02 -13.15
N TYR A 82 -13.08 7.72 -12.90
CA TYR A 82 -13.85 6.82 -13.76
C TYR A 82 -15.29 7.29 -13.98
N LEU A 83 -16.00 7.63 -12.90
CA LEU A 83 -17.37 8.11 -12.96
C LEU A 83 -17.50 9.43 -13.73
N SER A 84 -16.45 10.28 -13.69
CA SER A 84 -16.46 11.55 -14.43
C SER A 84 -16.51 11.35 -15.95
N VAL A 85 -15.93 10.28 -16.48
CA VAL A 85 -15.88 9.98 -17.93
C VAL A 85 -16.90 8.91 -18.36
N THR A 86 -17.69 8.38 -17.42
CA THR A 86 -18.71 7.34 -17.68
C THR A 86 -20.10 7.95 -17.54
N PRO A 87 -20.98 7.88 -18.56
CA PRO A 87 -22.32 8.45 -18.48
C PRO A 87 -23.14 7.89 -17.31
N GLY A 88 -23.74 8.78 -16.54
CA GLY A 88 -24.54 8.47 -15.36
C GLY A 88 -24.40 9.54 -14.28
N THR A 89 -25.22 9.48 -13.25
CA THR A 89 -25.12 10.36 -12.08
C THR A 89 -25.03 9.51 -10.84
N HIS A 90 -23.95 9.66 -10.09
CA HIS A 90 -23.67 8.86 -8.89
C HIS A 90 -23.18 9.75 -7.75
N THR A 91 -23.52 9.37 -6.53
CA THR A 91 -22.91 9.91 -5.32
C THR A 91 -21.89 8.91 -4.79
N ILE A 92 -20.63 9.32 -4.65
CA ILE A 92 -19.59 8.49 -4.03
C ILE A 92 -19.29 8.96 -2.61
N THR A 93 -19.31 8.02 -1.66
CA THR A 93 -19.14 8.26 -0.22
C THR A 93 -18.31 7.15 0.44
N GLY A 94 -18.14 7.20 1.75
CA GLY A 94 -17.47 6.18 2.55
C GLY A 94 -17.66 6.43 4.04
N THR A 95 -16.81 5.79 4.87
CA THR A 95 -16.82 5.95 6.33
C THR A 95 -16.63 7.41 6.75
N GLU A 96 -16.95 7.73 8.02
CA GLU A 96 -16.69 9.09 8.56
C GLU A 96 -15.22 9.49 8.42
N ARG A 97 -14.28 8.57 8.62
CA ARG A 97 -12.85 8.84 8.38
C ARG A 97 -12.58 9.18 6.90
N MET A 98 -13.24 8.51 5.95
CA MET A 98 -13.09 8.79 4.52
C MET A 98 -13.60 10.18 4.16
N LYS A 99 -14.69 10.64 4.77
CA LYS A 99 -15.25 11.97 4.56
C LYS A 99 -14.31 13.11 5.01
N HIS A 100 -13.29 12.81 5.82
CA HIS A 100 -12.25 13.76 6.23
C HIS A 100 -10.92 13.56 5.49
N ARG A 101 -10.86 12.67 4.49
CA ARG A 101 -9.66 12.51 3.65
C ARG A 101 -9.75 13.44 2.43
N PRO A 102 -8.76 14.32 2.23
CA PRO A 102 -8.84 15.33 1.17
C PRO A 102 -8.90 14.69 -0.22
N ILE A 103 -9.68 15.33 -1.12
CA ILE A 103 -9.83 14.93 -2.53
C ILE A 103 -9.88 16.16 -3.46
N GLY A 104 -9.86 17.36 -2.91
CA GLY A 104 -10.04 18.61 -3.63
C GLY A 104 -9.14 18.75 -4.86
N ILE A 105 -7.85 18.43 -4.73
CA ILE A 105 -6.89 18.55 -5.85
C ILE A 105 -7.32 17.69 -7.05
N LEU A 106 -7.84 16.48 -6.82
CA LEU A 106 -8.34 15.63 -7.90
C LEU A 106 -9.62 16.21 -8.51
N VAL A 107 -10.54 16.68 -7.69
CA VAL A 107 -11.81 17.28 -8.14
C VAL A 107 -11.54 18.53 -8.98
N ASP A 108 -10.65 19.42 -8.54
CA ASP A 108 -10.29 20.64 -9.26
C ASP A 108 -9.63 20.32 -10.61
N ALA A 109 -8.73 19.32 -10.63
CA ALA A 109 -8.11 18.82 -11.85
C ALA A 109 -9.17 18.28 -12.83
N LEU A 110 -10.10 17.43 -12.37
CA LEU A 110 -11.18 16.89 -13.20
C LEU A 110 -12.14 17.97 -13.69
N ARG A 111 -12.52 18.93 -12.84
CA ARG A 111 -13.33 20.09 -13.23
C ARG A 111 -12.64 20.94 -14.29
N THR A 112 -11.33 21.16 -14.18
CA THR A 112 -10.53 21.86 -15.20
C THR A 112 -10.55 21.16 -16.55
N LEU A 113 -10.60 19.84 -16.56
CA LEU A 113 -10.74 19.03 -17.78
C LEU A 113 -12.19 19.01 -18.33
N GLY A 114 -13.17 19.50 -17.57
CA GLY A 114 -14.59 19.61 -17.97
C GLY A 114 -15.54 18.62 -17.28
N ALA A 115 -15.13 17.95 -16.20
CA ALA A 115 -16.01 17.10 -15.41
C ALA A 115 -17.03 17.90 -14.58
N ASP A 116 -18.21 17.35 -14.39
CA ASP A 116 -19.27 17.90 -13.56
C ASP A 116 -19.31 17.15 -12.21
N ILE A 117 -18.71 17.75 -11.19
CA ILE A 117 -18.59 17.20 -9.84
C ILE A 117 -19.03 18.26 -8.84
N ALA A 118 -19.88 17.89 -7.89
CA ALA A 118 -20.31 18.73 -6.77
C ALA A 118 -19.98 18.05 -5.43
N TYR A 119 -19.57 18.84 -4.45
CA TYR A 119 -19.48 18.37 -3.06
C TYR A 119 -20.89 18.36 -2.45
N GLU A 120 -21.23 17.28 -1.74
CA GLU A 120 -22.50 17.19 -0.99
C GLU A 120 -22.33 17.52 0.50
N GLY A 121 -21.11 17.80 0.93
CA GLY A 121 -20.73 18.20 2.28
C GLY A 121 -19.71 19.31 2.26
N GLU A 122 -18.63 19.14 3.01
CA GLU A 122 -17.53 20.09 3.09
C GLU A 122 -16.73 20.14 1.79
N GLU A 123 -16.40 21.35 1.31
CA GLU A 123 -15.61 21.51 0.09
C GLU A 123 -14.19 20.94 0.26
N GLY A 124 -13.74 20.19 -0.73
CA GLY A 124 -12.46 19.46 -0.70
C GLY A 124 -12.55 18.03 -0.17
N PHE A 125 -13.73 17.61 0.32
CA PHE A 125 -13.94 16.31 0.95
C PHE A 125 -15.16 15.56 0.40
N PRO A 126 -15.18 14.20 0.43
CA PRO A 126 -16.38 13.44 0.14
C PRO A 126 -17.53 13.75 1.15
N PRO A 127 -18.83 13.52 0.80
CA PRO A 127 -19.32 12.86 -0.41
C PRO A 127 -19.29 13.76 -1.65
N LEU A 128 -19.17 13.11 -2.84
CA LEU A 128 -19.16 13.80 -4.12
C LEU A 128 -20.31 13.31 -4.98
N ARG A 129 -21.08 14.24 -5.56
CA ARG A 129 -22.03 13.96 -6.64
C ARG A 129 -21.33 14.18 -7.98
N ILE A 130 -21.33 13.18 -8.84
CA ILE A 130 -20.65 13.17 -10.12
C ILE A 130 -21.66 12.93 -11.23
N ALA A 131 -21.79 13.87 -12.16
CA ALA A 131 -22.56 13.73 -13.38
C ALA A 131 -21.60 13.40 -14.53
N GLY A 132 -21.40 12.10 -14.76
CA GLY A 132 -20.43 11.59 -15.71
C GLY A 132 -20.85 11.75 -17.16
N ARG A 133 -19.87 11.99 -18.03
CA ARG A 133 -20.06 12.22 -19.46
C ARG A 133 -18.87 11.72 -20.27
N ASN A 134 -19.11 11.23 -21.48
CA ASN A 134 -18.09 10.64 -22.35
C ASN A 134 -17.50 11.62 -23.37
N ASP A 135 -17.79 12.91 -23.26
CA ASP A 135 -17.37 13.94 -24.22
C ASP A 135 -16.43 15.00 -23.63
N ILE A 136 -15.74 14.67 -22.55
CA ILE A 136 -14.76 15.55 -21.87
C ILE A 136 -13.61 15.85 -22.82
N GLU A 137 -13.24 17.14 -22.91
CA GLU A 137 -12.25 17.62 -23.86
C GLU A 137 -10.82 17.12 -23.54
N GLY A 138 -10.41 17.15 -22.29
CA GLY A 138 -9.01 16.90 -21.94
C GLY A 138 -8.09 18.07 -22.32
N GLY A 139 -6.80 17.78 -22.53
CA GLY A 139 -5.79 18.76 -22.95
C GLY A 139 -4.67 18.94 -21.94
N GLU A 140 -4.24 20.20 -21.68
CA GLU A 140 -3.12 20.49 -20.79
C GLU A 140 -3.60 20.69 -19.35
N LEU A 141 -2.86 20.14 -18.39
CA LEU A 141 -3.12 20.25 -16.96
C LEU A 141 -1.81 20.34 -16.19
N SER A 142 -1.79 21.13 -15.12
CA SER A 142 -0.68 21.15 -14.16
C SER A 142 -1.20 20.80 -12.75
N VAL A 143 -0.51 19.87 -12.08
CA VAL A 143 -0.81 19.52 -10.67
C VAL A 143 0.49 19.43 -9.87
N PRO A 144 0.47 19.66 -8.56
CA PRO A 144 1.66 19.44 -7.73
C PRO A 144 2.11 17.98 -7.78
N GLY A 145 3.41 17.73 -7.95
CA GLY A 145 3.98 16.37 -8.00
C GLY A 145 4.11 15.69 -6.62
N ASN A 146 4.05 16.47 -5.56
CA ASN A 146 4.15 15.98 -4.17
C ASN A 146 2.80 15.55 -3.55
N VAL A 147 1.72 15.57 -4.34
CA VAL A 147 0.42 15.04 -3.92
C VAL A 147 0.39 13.52 -3.99
N SER A 148 -0.67 12.92 -3.47
CA SER A 148 -0.88 11.48 -3.57
C SER A 148 -0.80 11.00 -5.02
N SER A 149 0.06 10.02 -5.28
CA SER A 149 0.17 9.37 -6.60
C SER A 149 -1.16 8.76 -7.10
N GLN A 150 -2.11 8.54 -6.19
CA GLN A 150 -3.47 8.08 -6.54
C GLN A 150 -4.22 9.13 -7.37
N TYR A 151 -4.04 10.43 -7.09
CA TYR A 151 -4.67 11.49 -7.90
C TYR A 151 -4.14 11.51 -9.32
N ILE A 152 -2.81 11.47 -9.43
CA ILE A 152 -2.13 11.46 -10.73
C ILE A 152 -2.48 10.20 -11.52
N SER A 153 -2.41 9.02 -10.87
CA SER A 153 -2.80 7.74 -11.49
C SER A 153 -4.25 7.74 -11.98
N ALA A 154 -5.17 8.32 -11.19
CA ALA A 154 -6.59 8.43 -11.57
C ALA A 154 -6.77 9.26 -12.85
N LEU A 155 -6.09 10.41 -12.94
CA LEU A 155 -6.10 11.28 -14.12
C LEU A 155 -5.49 10.57 -15.36
N LEU A 156 -4.37 9.86 -15.16
CA LEU A 156 -3.70 9.14 -16.25
C LEU A 156 -4.59 8.03 -16.82
N MET A 157 -5.23 7.21 -15.97
CA MET A 157 -6.04 6.09 -16.44
C MET A 157 -7.24 6.50 -17.29
N ILE A 158 -7.86 7.64 -17.01
CA ILE A 158 -8.98 8.14 -17.83
C ILE A 158 -8.53 8.92 -19.07
N ALA A 159 -7.27 9.36 -19.10
CA ALA A 159 -6.77 10.27 -20.12
C ALA A 159 -6.92 9.77 -21.58
N PRO A 160 -6.76 8.47 -21.92
CA PRO A 160 -7.01 8.00 -23.28
C PRO A 160 -8.45 8.25 -23.75
N THR A 161 -9.44 8.25 -22.82
CA THR A 161 -10.85 8.46 -23.18
C THR A 161 -11.21 9.92 -23.44
N LEU A 162 -10.34 10.86 -23.11
CA LEU A 162 -10.53 12.29 -23.34
C LEU A 162 -10.28 12.64 -24.82
N LYS A 163 -11.08 13.56 -25.40
CA LYS A 163 -10.99 13.91 -26.83
C LYS A 163 -9.60 14.36 -27.29
N LYS A 164 -8.87 15.07 -26.45
CA LYS A 164 -7.51 15.59 -26.72
C LYS A 164 -6.41 14.81 -25.97
N GLY A 165 -6.80 13.72 -25.26
CA GLY A 165 -5.87 13.09 -24.33
C GLY A 165 -5.52 14.01 -23.17
N LEU A 166 -4.30 13.85 -22.63
CA LEU A 166 -3.83 14.64 -21.49
C LEU A 166 -2.33 14.93 -21.62
N ARG A 167 -1.94 16.18 -21.47
CA ARG A 167 -0.56 16.59 -21.21
C ARG A 167 -0.47 17.11 -19.79
N LEU A 168 0.12 16.29 -18.93
CA LEU A 168 0.14 16.50 -17.47
C LEU A 168 1.52 16.96 -17.03
N THR A 169 1.61 18.19 -16.52
CA THR A 169 2.82 18.75 -15.90
C THR A 169 2.77 18.57 -14.39
N LEU A 170 3.78 17.94 -13.81
CA LEU A 170 3.93 17.73 -12.37
C LEU A 170 4.88 18.80 -11.82
N THR A 171 4.34 19.72 -11.00
CA THR A 171 5.16 20.81 -10.46
C THR A 171 5.83 20.41 -9.15
N GLY A 172 7.07 20.85 -8.93
CA GLY A 172 7.83 20.56 -7.73
C GLY A 172 8.42 19.14 -7.70
N GLN A 173 8.60 18.59 -6.51
CA GLN A 173 9.13 17.24 -6.32
C GLN A 173 8.02 16.21 -6.61
N ILE A 174 8.36 15.15 -7.36
CA ILE A 174 7.43 14.06 -7.67
C ILE A 174 7.58 12.97 -6.60
N ALA A 175 6.55 12.83 -5.77
CA ALA A 175 6.48 11.76 -4.79
C ALA A 175 5.94 10.46 -5.41
N SER A 176 6.37 9.32 -4.88
CA SER A 176 5.85 8.00 -5.26
C SER A 176 5.87 7.73 -6.78
N ARG A 177 6.91 8.20 -7.45
CA ARG A 177 7.07 8.03 -8.92
C ARG A 177 6.89 6.58 -9.41
N PRO A 178 7.37 5.54 -8.71
CA PRO A 178 7.16 4.15 -9.13
C PRO A 178 5.68 3.77 -9.32
N TYR A 179 4.75 4.37 -8.55
CA TYR A 179 3.33 4.13 -8.74
C TYR A 179 2.77 4.76 -10.01
N LEU A 180 3.38 5.85 -10.50
CA LEU A 180 3.05 6.45 -11.80
C LEU A 180 3.58 5.59 -12.93
N ASP A 181 4.83 5.14 -12.81
CA ASP A 181 5.48 4.27 -13.79
C ASP A 181 4.73 2.93 -13.92
N MET A 182 4.28 2.35 -12.78
CA MET A 182 3.39 1.18 -12.74
C MET A 182 2.09 1.45 -13.49
N THR A 183 1.42 2.58 -13.23
CA THR A 183 0.18 2.95 -13.91
C THR A 183 0.39 3.05 -15.41
N MET A 184 1.45 3.76 -15.84
CA MET A 184 1.78 3.93 -17.25
C MET A 184 2.15 2.60 -17.95
N SER A 185 2.85 1.71 -17.24
CA SER A 185 3.16 0.36 -17.75
C SER A 185 1.89 -0.42 -18.03
N MET A 186 0.97 -0.47 -17.05
CA MET A 186 -0.31 -1.13 -17.22
C MET A 186 -1.15 -0.51 -18.33
N MET A 187 -1.20 0.81 -18.44
CA MET A 187 -1.90 1.51 -19.54
C MET A 187 -1.36 1.08 -20.89
N ARG A 188 -0.02 0.97 -21.06
CA ARG A 188 0.62 0.48 -22.31
C ARG A 188 0.25 -0.97 -22.59
N ASP A 189 0.22 -1.82 -21.57
CA ASP A 189 -0.20 -3.23 -21.72
C ASP A 189 -1.62 -3.33 -22.30
N PHE A 190 -2.50 -2.42 -21.92
CA PHE A 190 -3.86 -2.32 -22.46
C PHE A 190 -3.92 -1.46 -23.75
N GLY A 191 -2.78 -1.09 -24.32
CA GLY A 191 -2.67 -0.46 -25.64
C GLY A 191 -2.80 1.06 -25.68
N ALA A 192 -2.75 1.75 -24.53
CA ALA A 192 -2.69 3.21 -24.49
C ALA A 192 -1.28 3.72 -24.85
N GLU A 193 -1.23 4.88 -25.51
CA GLU A 193 0.01 5.59 -25.79
C GLU A 193 0.26 6.61 -24.67
N VAL A 194 1.21 6.29 -23.79
CA VAL A 194 1.59 7.13 -22.64
C VAL A 194 3.08 7.11 -22.42
N GLU A 195 3.68 8.29 -22.22
CA GLU A 195 5.12 8.42 -22.01
C GLU A 195 5.49 9.66 -21.18
N TRP A 196 6.66 9.59 -20.53
CA TRP A 196 7.33 10.77 -20.02
C TRP A 196 7.98 11.51 -21.18
N ILE A 197 7.50 12.71 -21.55
CA ILE A 197 8.11 13.55 -22.59
C ILE A 197 9.15 14.53 -22.01
N ALA A 198 9.12 14.73 -20.67
CA ALA A 198 10.14 15.44 -19.90
C ALA A 198 10.21 14.81 -18.51
N LYS A 199 11.17 15.24 -17.67
CA LYS A 199 11.35 14.71 -16.30
C LYS A 199 10.08 14.88 -15.42
N ASP A 200 9.24 15.83 -15.75
CA ASP A 200 8.08 16.30 -15.00
C ASP A 200 6.81 16.42 -15.86
N VAL A 201 6.84 15.93 -17.12
CA VAL A 201 5.69 16.00 -18.03
C VAL A 201 5.36 14.63 -18.59
N ILE A 202 4.12 14.20 -18.38
CA ILE A 202 3.56 12.96 -18.96
C ILE A 202 2.60 13.37 -20.08
N GLU A 203 2.73 12.71 -21.24
CA GLU A 203 1.79 12.84 -22.33
C GLU A 203 1.02 11.53 -22.52
N VAL A 204 -0.32 11.63 -22.63
CA VAL A 204 -1.23 10.53 -22.96
C VAL A 204 -2.00 10.91 -24.19
N LYS A 205 -1.87 10.12 -25.26
CA LYS A 205 -2.61 10.34 -26.50
C LYS A 205 -4.08 9.92 -26.34
N PRO A 206 -5.02 10.59 -27.02
CA PRO A 206 -6.40 10.13 -27.09
C PRO A 206 -6.48 8.78 -27.79
N GLY A 207 -7.37 7.89 -27.29
CA GLY A 207 -7.52 6.55 -27.84
C GLY A 207 -8.48 5.71 -27.00
N SER A 208 -8.39 4.41 -27.14
CA SER A 208 -9.18 3.45 -26.36
C SER A 208 -8.29 2.31 -25.87
N TYR A 209 -8.61 1.81 -24.71
CA TYR A 209 -8.00 0.58 -24.20
C TYR A 209 -8.44 -0.64 -25.00
N ARG A 210 -7.55 -1.62 -25.13
CA ARG A 210 -7.83 -2.91 -25.77
C ARG A 210 -8.23 -3.91 -24.67
N GLN A 211 -9.28 -4.67 -24.92
CA GLN A 211 -9.63 -5.80 -24.06
C GLN A 211 -8.54 -6.87 -24.14
N ARG A 212 -8.06 -7.33 -22.99
CA ARG A 212 -7.08 -8.42 -22.90
C ARG A 212 -7.19 -9.14 -21.55
N PRO A 213 -6.81 -10.44 -21.48
CA PRO A 213 -6.53 -11.09 -20.21
C PRO A 213 -5.39 -10.36 -19.50
N TYR A 214 -5.51 -10.21 -18.20
CA TYR A 214 -4.48 -9.60 -17.36
C TYR A 214 -4.39 -10.37 -16.04
N HIS A 215 -3.21 -10.87 -15.71
CA HIS A 215 -2.93 -11.56 -14.47
C HIS A 215 -2.31 -10.60 -13.47
N ILE A 216 -2.78 -10.62 -12.23
CA ILE A 216 -2.30 -9.74 -11.15
C ILE A 216 -1.19 -10.46 -10.40
N GLU A 217 -0.01 -9.86 -10.36
CA GLU A 217 1.14 -10.28 -9.55
C GLU A 217 0.81 -10.19 -8.05
N SER A 218 1.47 -10.99 -7.22
CA SER A 218 1.40 -10.90 -5.76
C SER A 218 1.98 -9.57 -5.23
N ASP A 219 1.59 -9.20 -4.01
CA ASP A 219 1.86 -7.87 -3.43
C ASP A 219 3.25 -7.80 -2.78
N TRP A 220 4.12 -6.97 -3.32
CA TRP A 220 5.45 -6.71 -2.76
C TRP A 220 5.43 -5.94 -1.43
N SER A 221 4.37 -5.15 -1.18
CA SER A 221 4.20 -4.57 0.15
C SER A 221 3.92 -5.66 1.19
N ALA A 222 3.09 -6.66 0.84
CA ALA A 222 2.82 -7.82 1.70
C ALA A 222 4.09 -8.65 1.92
N ALA A 223 4.93 -8.80 0.91
CA ALA A 223 6.22 -9.48 1.03
C ALA A 223 7.11 -8.85 2.10
N SER A 224 7.07 -7.52 2.30
CA SER A 224 7.95 -6.81 3.23
C SER A 224 7.86 -7.33 4.66
N TYR A 225 6.68 -7.75 5.11
CA TYR A 225 6.49 -8.31 6.46
C TYR A 225 7.17 -9.68 6.62
N TRP A 226 7.27 -10.46 5.54
CA TRP A 226 8.00 -11.73 5.54
C TRP A 226 9.51 -11.52 5.57
N TYR A 227 10.01 -10.49 4.88
CA TYR A 227 11.40 -10.05 5.01
C TYR A 227 11.72 -9.66 6.45
N GLU A 228 10.85 -8.86 7.07
CA GLU A 228 10.95 -8.44 8.48
C GLU A 228 11.00 -9.66 9.40
N MET A 229 10.07 -10.62 9.25
CA MET A 229 10.04 -11.83 10.07
C MET A 229 11.32 -12.64 9.96
N VAL A 230 11.86 -12.80 8.74
CA VAL A 230 13.14 -13.51 8.52
C VAL A 230 14.30 -12.75 9.17
N ALA A 231 14.34 -11.43 9.04
CA ALA A 231 15.35 -10.58 9.68
C ALA A 231 15.32 -10.71 11.21
N LEU A 232 14.13 -10.62 11.81
CA LEU A 232 13.91 -10.62 13.26
C LEU A 232 13.99 -12.01 13.89
N SER A 233 13.83 -13.09 13.11
CA SER A 233 13.81 -14.46 13.65
C SER A 233 15.05 -14.75 14.50
N PRO A 234 14.91 -15.34 15.69
CA PRO A 234 16.04 -15.84 16.48
C PRO A 234 16.70 -17.08 15.87
N ASP A 235 16.01 -17.78 14.95
CA ASP A 235 16.55 -18.94 14.22
C ASP A 235 17.52 -18.47 13.13
N ALA A 236 18.81 -18.80 13.28
CA ALA A 236 19.81 -18.51 12.25
C ALA A 236 19.54 -19.26 10.91
N GLY A 237 18.73 -20.30 10.93
CA GLY A 237 18.26 -21.05 9.76
C GLY A 237 16.90 -20.61 9.23
N ALA A 238 16.39 -19.43 9.67
CA ALA A 238 15.11 -18.93 9.22
C ALA A 238 15.05 -18.80 7.69
N GLN A 239 13.99 -19.36 7.11
CA GLN A 239 13.79 -19.41 5.68
C GLN A 239 12.28 -19.42 5.35
N VAL A 240 11.85 -18.57 4.45
CA VAL A 240 10.46 -18.52 3.95
C VAL A 240 10.47 -18.47 2.43
N GLU A 241 9.59 -19.24 1.79
CA GLU A 241 9.35 -19.19 0.36
C GLU A 241 8.08 -18.40 0.08
N LEU A 242 8.18 -17.42 -0.80
CA LEU A 242 7.08 -16.56 -1.24
C LEU A 242 6.73 -16.88 -2.69
N VAL A 243 5.45 -17.12 -2.97
CA VAL A 243 4.94 -17.48 -4.28
C VAL A 243 4.21 -16.33 -4.92
N GLY A 244 4.36 -16.15 -6.24
CA GLY A 244 3.58 -15.22 -7.06
C GLY A 244 4.20 -13.83 -7.22
N LEU A 245 5.45 -13.64 -6.77
CA LEU A 245 6.21 -12.41 -6.99
C LEU A 245 7.14 -12.57 -8.20
N HIS A 246 7.21 -11.54 -9.05
CA HIS A 246 8.08 -11.53 -10.22
C HIS A 246 9.37 -10.78 -9.97
N HIS A 247 10.49 -11.27 -10.55
CA HIS A 247 11.78 -10.58 -10.48
C HIS A 247 11.71 -9.19 -11.12
N ASP A 248 11.04 -9.08 -12.26
CA ASP A 248 10.92 -7.84 -13.03
C ASP A 248 9.62 -7.10 -12.70
N SER A 249 9.24 -7.07 -11.41
CA SER A 249 8.01 -6.45 -10.95
C SER A 249 7.93 -4.96 -11.27
N ILE A 250 6.75 -4.52 -11.71
CA ILE A 250 6.42 -3.11 -11.88
C ILE A 250 6.08 -2.40 -10.56
N GLN A 251 6.00 -3.13 -9.45
CA GLN A 251 5.73 -2.57 -8.12
C GLN A 251 7.00 -1.92 -7.55
N GLY A 252 6.91 -0.64 -7.18
CA GLY A 252 8.04 0.09 -6.56
C GLY A 252 8.53 -0.54 -5.26
N ASP A 253 7.62 -1.21 -4.54
CA ASP A 253 7.92 -1.87 -3.27
C ASP A 253 8.76 -3.16 -3.44
N SER A 254 8.96 -3.65 -4.67
CA SER A 254 9.92 -4.72 -4.96
C SER A 254 11.34 -4.37 -4.50
N LYS A 255 11.64 -3.08 -4.36
CA LYS A 255 12.90 -2.56 -3.79
C LYS A 255 13.23 -3.15 -2.41
N VAL A 256 12.23 -3.71 -1.70
CA VAL A 256 12.40 -4.34 -0.38
C VAL A 256 13.53 -5.36 -0.36
N TRP A 257 13.71 -6.17 -1.42
CA TRP A 257 14.75 -7.19 -1.44
C TRP A 257 16.16 -6.60 -1.35
N GLN A 258 16.39 -5.45 -2.01
CA GLN A 258 17.69 -4.76 -1.96
C GLN A 258 17.92 -4.14 -0.58
N LEU A 259 16.92 -3.45 -0.04
CA LEU A 259 17.02 -2.77 1.24
C LEU A 259 17.16 -3.76 2.40
N MET A 260 16.41 -4.86 2.39
CA MET A 260 16.49 -5.90 3.44
C MET A 260 17.80 -6.71 3.38
N SER A 261 18.54 -6.67 2.27
CA SER A 261 19.89 -7.26 2.24
C SER A 261 20.86 -6.58 3.20
N GLU A 262 20.66 -5.28 3.49
CA GLU A 262 21.41 -4.52 4.49
C GLU A 262 20.98 -4.87 5.93
N LEU A 263 19.80 -5.47 6.09
CA LEU A 263 19.21 -5.88 7.36
C LEU A 263 19.22 -7.41 7.55
N GLY A 264 20.11 -8.09 6.85
CA GLY A 264 20.42 -9.50 7.10
C GLY A 264 19.50 -10.50 6.44
N VAL A 265 18.85 -10.17 5.31
CA VAL A 265 18.02 -11.10 4.55
C VAL A 265 18.52 -11.25 3.11
N ALA A 266 18.88 -12.46 2.72
CA ALA A 266 19.20 -12.81 1.34
C ALA A 266 17.92 -13.23 0.58
N THR A 267 17.87 -12.87 -0.69
CA THR A 267 16.79 -13.20 -1.61
C THR A 267 17.31 -14.07 -2.73
N GLU A 268 16.71 -15.23 -2.91
CA GLU A 268 17.02 -16.18 -4.00
C GLU A 268 15.79 -16.33 -4.87
N TYR A 269 15.95 -16.16 -6.19
CA TYR A 269 14.91 -16.37 -7.18
C TYR A 269 15.11 -17.73 -7.85
N TYR A 270 14.04 -18.50 -7.97
CA TYR A 270 14.03 -19.72 -8.76
C TYR A 270 12.63 -19.98 -9.34
N GLU A 271 12.56 -20.81 -10.33
CA GLU A 271 11.32 -21.21 -11.00
C GLU A 271 11.14 -22.72 -10.86
N GLU A 272 9.92 -23.12 -10.54
CA GLU A 272 9.55 -24.54 -10.51
C GLU A 272 9.30 -25.08 -11.93
N PRO A 273 9.32 -26.41 -12.12
CA PRO A 273 9.14 -26.99 -13.46
C PRO A 273 7.79 -26.68 -14.14
N ASP A 274 6.80 -26.24 -13.38
CA ASP A 274 5.50 -25.80 -13.88
C ASP A 274 5.45 -24.30 -14.25
N GLY A 275 6.57 -23.58 -14.09
CA GLY A 275 6.69 -22.16 -14.36
C GLY A 275 6.34 -21.26 -13.18
N THR A 276 6.09 -21.81 -11.99
CA THR A 276 5.81 -21.01 -10.80
C THR A 276 7.07 -20.33 -10.31
N GLU A 277 7.06 -19.00 -10.26
CA GLU A 277 8.16 -18.20 -9.71
C GLU A 277 8.10 -18.19 -8.18
N ILE A 278 9.25 -18.47 -7.56
CA ILE A 278 9.43 -18.55 -6.12
C ILE A 278 10.55 -17.62 -5.69
N ILE A 279 10.31 -16.88 -4.65
CA ILE A 279 11.32 -16.12 -3.94
C ILE A 279 11.58 -16.78 -2.59
N ARG A 280 12.83 -17.20 -2.35
CA ARG A 280 13.26 -17.73 -1.06
C ARG A 280 14.02 -16.67 -0.29
N LEU A 281 13.52 -16.37 0.90
CA LEU A 281 14.15 -15.48 1.86
C LEU A 281 14.97 -16.31 2.84
N ARG A 282 16.20 -15.90 3.11
CA ARG A 282 17.08 -16.55 4.11
C ARG A 282 17.76 -15.53 4.99
N LYS A 283 17.83 -15.82 6.28
CA LYS A 283 18.61 -15.02 7.22
C LYS A 283 20.10 -15.18 6.95
N THR A 284 20.84 -14.06 6.87
CA THR A 284 22.29 -14.04 6.69
C THR A 284 23.04 -13.57 7.93
N GLY A 285 22.39 -12.77 8.77
CA GLY A 285 23.00 -12.15 9.94
C GLY A 285 23.93 -10.98 9.64
N ASN A 286 24.09 -10.58 8.37
CA ASN A 286 24.90 -9.41 8.00
C ASN A 286 24.06 -8.14 8.19
N LEU A 287 24.33 -7.35 9.23
CA LEU A 287 23.61 -6.14 9.54
C LEU A 287 24.45 -4.91 9.23
N ALA A 288 23.82 -3.89 8.64
CA ALA A 288 24.39 -2.56 8.57
C ALA A 288 24.54 -1.98 9.99
N CYS A 289 25.59 -1.17 10.21
CA CYS A 289 25.78 -0.49 11.49
C CYS A 289 24.85 0.73 11.66
N HIS A 290 24.24 1.19 10.58
CA HIS A 290 23.26 2.27 10.52
C HIS A 290 22.49 2.14 9.20
N PHE A 291 21.17 2.38 9.22
CA PHE A 291 20.32 2.33 8.05
C PHE A 291 19.73 3.70 7.70
N CYS A 292 19.97 4.17 6.47
CA CYS A 292 19.42 5.43 5.97
C CYS A 292 18.71 5.22 4.63
N HIS A 293 17.45 5.66 4.52
CA HIS A 293 16.74 5.58 3.24
C HIS A 293 15.70 6.69 3.06
N ASP A 294 15.54 7.13 1.79
CA ASP A 294 14.47 8.04 1.37
C ASP A 294 13.28 7.22 0.86
N PHE A 295 12.23 7.14 1.67
CA PHE A 295 11.00 6.41 1.37
C PHE A 295 9.99 7.19 0.53
N SER A 296 10.36 8.35 -0.03
CA SER A 296 9.46 9.12 -0.91
C SER A 296 8.92 8.31 -2.10
N HIS A 297 9.64 7.26 -2.52
CA HIS A 297 9.27 6.36 -3.61
C HIS A 297 8.60 5.06 -3.15
N GLN A 298 8.85 4.59 -1.92
CA GLN A 298 8.28 3.39 -1.31
C GLN A 298 7.68 3.68 0.07
N PRO A 299 6.74 4.66 0.18
CA PRO A 299 6.25 5.11 1.48
C PRO A 299 5.55 4.01 2.29
N ASP A 300 5.03 3.00 1.61
CA ASP A 300 4.32 1.90 2.24
C ASP A 300 5.25 0.84 2.90
N LEU A 301 6.56 0.91 2.67
CA LEU A 301 7.56 0.09 3.33
C LEU A 301 8.11 0.70 4.64
N ALA A 302 7.90 1.99 4.87
CA ALA A 302 8.57 2.71 5.96
C ALA A 302 8.28 2.13 7.35
N GLN A 303 7.05 1.67 7.62
CA GLN A 303 6.68 1.07 8.91
C GLN A 303 7.45 -0.22 9.16
N THR A 304 7.49 -1.11 8.18
CA THR A 304 8.24 -2.36 8.24
C THR A 304 9.72 -2.09 8.55
N PHE A 305 10.32 -1.11 7.87
CA PHE A 305 11.74 -0.79 8.09
C PHE A 305 12.00 -0.14 9.45
N ALA A 306 11.12 0.74 9.93
CA ALA A 306 11.24 1.33 11.25
C ALA A 306 11.22 0.26 12.35
N VAL A 307 10.27 -0.67 12.29
CA VAL A 307 10.16 -1.78 13.24
C VAL A 307 11.35 -2.72 13.11
N THR A 308 11.71 -3.13 11.88
CA THR A 308 12.85 -4.04 11.65
C THR A 308 14.15 -3.47 12.21
N CYS A 309 14.46 -2.22 11.90
CA CYS A 309 15.70 -1.59 12.37
C CYS A 309 15.73 -1.48 13.89
N ALA A 310 14.64 -0.99 14.51
CA ALA A 310 14.54 -0.89 15.97
C ALA A 310 14.73 -2.25 16.65
N MET A 311 14.09 -3.29 16.14
CA MET A 311 14.17 -4.64 16.72
C MET A 311 15.48 -5.37 16.42
N LEU A 312 16.28 -4.92 15.45
CA LEU A 312 17.61 -5.45 15.13
C LEU A 312 18.76 -4.68 15.81
N ASP A 313 18.48 -3.67 16.62
CA ASP A 313 19.49 -2.76 17.18
C ASP A 313 20.29 -2.00 16.10
N VAL A 314 19.66 -1.68 14.98
CA VAL A 314 20.27 -0.91 13.91
C VAL A 314 19.75 0.52 13.97
N PRO A 315 20.56 1.50 14.43
CA PRO A 315 20.18 2.91 14.37
C PRO A 315 19.77 3.32 12.96
N PHE A 316 18.77 4.19 12.83
CA PHE A 316 18.24 4.51 11.52
C PHE A 316 17.75 5.95 11.36
N ARG A 317 17.73 6.38 10.10
CA ARG A 317 17.12 7.62 9.67
C ARG A 317 16.32 7.40 8.39
N LEU A 318 14.98 7.49 8.49
CA LEU A 318 14.05 7.34 7.38
C LEU A 318 13.50 8.71 7.01
N VAL A 319 13.68 9.13 5.76
CA VAL A 319 13.23 10.45 5.26
C VAL A 319 12.20 10.28 4.13
N GLY A 320 11.61 11.37 3.66
CA GLY A 320 10.63 11.33 2.58
C GLY A 320 9.23 10.84 3.02
N LEU A 321 8.89 10.97 4.31
CA LEU A 321 7.72 10.38 4.94
C LEU A 321 6.47 11.28 4.94
N GLN A 322 6.49 12.46 4.30
CA GLN A 322 5.40 13.46 4.37
C GLN A 322 4.03 12.87 4.06
N SER A 323 3.97 11.94 3.09
CA SER A 323 2.72 11.31 2.69
C SER A 323 2.10 10.40 3.76
N LEU A 324 2.87 9.98 4.77
CA LEU A 324 2.41 9.07 5.83
C LEU A 324 1.49 9.77 6.84
N ARG A 325 1.55 11.10 6.94
CA ARG A 325 0.70 11.90 7.84
C ARG A 325 -0.79 11.86 7.48
N ILE A 326 -1.10 11.62 6.20
CA ILE A 326 -2.46 11.73 5.64
C ILE A 326 -2.99 10.40 5.09
N LYS A 327 -2.40 9.28 5.53
CA LYS A 327 -2.87 7.92 5.18
C LYS A 327 -4.09 7.53 6.04
N GLU A 328 -4.26 6.24 6.28
CA GLU A 328 -5.31 5.69 7.14
C GLU A 328 -5.25 6.29 8.54
N THR A 329 -4.06 6.45 9.06
CA THR A 329 -3.72 7.23 10.26
C THR A 329 -2.55 8.16 9.97
N ASP A 330 -2.15 8.98 10.94
CA ASP A 330 -0.81 9.60 10.97
C ASP A 330 0.20 8.52 11.37
N ARG A 331 0.79 7.84 10.38
CA ARG A 331 1.67 6.70 10.59
C ARG A 331 2.95 7.05 11.32
N ILE A 332 3.44 8.29 11.17
CA ILE A 332 4.65 8.74 11.90
C ILE A 332 4.31 8.85 13.38
N ALA A 333 3.22 9.54 13.73
CA ALA A 333 2.79 9.67 15.11
C ALA A 333 2.49 8.31 15.75
N ALA A 334 1.80 7.41 15.02
CA ALA A 334 1.50 6.06 15.49
C ALA A 334 2.78 5.23 15.74
N LEU A 335 3.79 5.30 14.86
CA LEU A 335 5.06 4.62 15.07
C LEU A 335 5.82 5.18 16.29
N VAL A 336 5.84 6.50 16.47
CA VAL A 336 6.47 7.14 17.62
C VAL A 336 5.79 6.68 18.93
N GLU A 337 4.47 6.57 18.94
CA GLU A 337 3.70 6.11 20.11
C GLU A 337 3.97 4.62 20.39
N GLU A 338 3.82 3.76 19.36
CA GLU A 338 3.86 2.32 19.56
C GLU A 338 5.28 1.77 19.76
N LEU A 339 6.24 2.15 18.91
CA LEU A 339 7.63 1.78 19.11
C LEU A 339 8.27 2.54 20.29
N GLY A 340 7.71 3.72 20.62
CA GLY A 340 8.10 4.50 21.79
C GLY A 340 7.93 3.75 23.13
N LYS A 341 7.15 2.66 23.13
CA LYS A 341 7.05 1.74 24.29
C LYS A 341 8.35 0.94 24.53
N ILE A 342 9.21 0.86 23.50
CA ILE A 342 10.45 0.06 23.52
C ILE A 342 11.69 0.94 23.33
N VAL A 343 11.68 1.84 22.35
CA VAL A 343 12.85 2.63 21.92
C VAL A 343 12.58 4.14 22.00
N CYS A 344 13.63 4.96 22.19
CA CYS A 344 13.51 6.43 22.13
C CYS A 344 13.46 6.91 20.67
N LEU A 345 12.27 6.84 20.06
CA LEU A 345 12.05 7.17 18.67
C LEU A 345 11.69 8.65 18.49
N GLU A 346 12.32 9.31 17.54
CA GLU A 346 12.04 10.70 17.19
C GLU A 346 11.38 10.79 15.80
N GLY A 347 10.29 11.55 15.71
CA GLY A 347 9.57 11.78 14.47
C GLY A 347 9.19 13.25 14.25
N ASN A 348 9.32 13.73 13.00
CA ASN A 348 8.83 15.03 12.58
C ASN A 348 7.91 14.88 11.34
N ASP A 349 7.59 15.98 10.66
CA ASP A 349 6.63 15.98 9.54
C ASP A 349 7.04 15.12 8.33
N SER A 350 8.31 14.77 8.20
CA SER A 350 8.86 14.09 7.01
C SER A 350 9.90 13.03 7.31
N GLU A 351 10.18 12.78 8.59
CA GLU A 351 11.32 11.98 9.01
C GLU A 351 11.01 11.21 10.28
N LEU A 352 11.61 10.04 10.41
CA LEU A 352 11.61 9.19 11.58
C LEU A 352 13.05 8.73 11.82
N GLN A 353 13.55 8.86 13.05
CA GLN A 353 14.92 8.46 13.39
C GLN A 353 15.03 7.82 14.77
N TRP A 354 16.01 6.97 14.91
CA TRP A 354 16.42 6.34 16.15
C TRP A 354 17.94 6.21 16.20
N GLU A 355 18.55 6.66 17.30
CA GLU A 355 20.00 6.70 17.47
C GLU A 355 20.56 5.58 18.38
N GLY A 356 19.74 4.56 18.68
CA GLY A 356 20.17 3.41 19.49
C GLY A 356 19.85 3.55 20.98
N PHE A 357 19.03 4.51 21.40
CA PHE A 357 18.62 4.66 22.80
C PHE A 357 17.27 3.98 23.06
N TYR A 358 17.19 3.29 24.19
CA TYR A 358 16.00 2.60 24.64
C TYR A 358 15.29 3.39 25.74
N ASN A 359 13.97 3.26 25.81
CA ASN A 359 13.16 3.82 26.88
C ASN A 359 13.19 2.97 28.16
N ILE A 360 13.79 1.77 28.08
CA ILE A 360 13.84 0.81 29.18
C ILE A 360 15.26 0.76 29.67
N ASP A 361 15.47 1.06 30.97
CA ASP A 361 16.79 1.21 31.62
C ASP A 361 17.63 -0.09 31.65
N ASP A 362 17.04 -1.27 31.37
CA ASP A 362 17.73 -2.57 31.36
C ASP A 362 17.09 -3.53 30.36
N LEU A 363 17.65 -3.64 29.16
CA LEU A 363 17.26 -4.64 28.16
C LEU A 363 17.46 -6.10 28.59
N GLU A 364 18.40 -6.35 29.52
CA GLU A 364 18.59 -7.66 30.16
C GLU A 364 17.42 -8.02 31.10
N LEU A 365 16.61 -7.04 31.47
CA LEU A 365 15.47 -7.14 32.37
C LEU A 365 14.14 -6.82 31.66
N LEU A 366 14.05 -6.94 30.34
CA LEU A 366 12.70 -7.07 29.77
C LEU A 366 12.06 -8.31 30.41
N PRO A 367 11.44 -8.16 31.58
CA PRO A 367 10.66 -9.24 32.11
C PRO A 367 9.54 -9.35 31.12
N PHE A 368 9.29 -10.45 30.56
CA PHE A 368 8.10 -10.94 29.92
C PHE A 368 6.86 -10.01 30.02
N GLU A 369 7.07 -8.70 29.83
CA GLU A 369 5.97 -7.73 29.77
C GLU A 369 5.29 -7.92 28.44
N GLU A 370 4.03 -8.16 28.50
CA GLU A 370 3.14 -8.29 27.35
C GLU A 370 2.96 -6.91 26.72
N PHE A 371 3.60 -6.66 25.58
CA PHE A 371 3.40 -5.41 24.84
C PHE A 371 2.05 -5.45 24.14
N THR A 372 1.23 -4.44 24.38
CA THR A 372 -0.01 -4.20 23.65
C THR A 372 0.19 -3.07 22.69
N PHE A 373 -0.15 -3.30 21.42
CA PHE A 373 -0.03 -2.33 20.33
C PHE A 373 -1.40 -1.99 19.75
N ASP A 374 -1.62 -0.69 19.53
CA ASP A 374 -2.77 -0.17 18.83
C ASP A 374 -2.48 -0.05 17.32
N THR A 375 -3.48 -0.39 16.51
CA THR A 375 -3.34 -0.36 15.04
C THR A 375 -3.80 0.95 14.43
N TYR A 376 -4.54 1.77 15.17
CA TYR A 376 -5.11 3.04 14.68
C TYR A 376 -5.94 2.87 13.40
N ASP A 377 -6.65 1.75 13.29
CA ASP A 377 -7.40 1.34 12.09
C ASP A 377 -6.54 1.27 10.81
N ASP A 378 -5.23 1.05 10.96
CA ASP A 378 -4.28 0.93 9.85
C ASP A 378 -3.66 -0.48 9.80
N HIS A 379 -3.95 -1.18 8.70
CA HIS A 379 -3.48 -2.53 8.44
C HIS A 379 -1.95 -2.66 8.46
N ARG A 380 -1.21 -1.61 8.03
CA ARG A 380 0.25 -1.64 8.01
C ARG A 380 0.84 -1.55 9.41
N MET A 381 0.19 -0.84 10.33
CA MET A 381 0.58 -0.83 11.74
C MET A 381 0.42 -2.24 12.34
N ALA A 382 -0.72 -2.89 12.12
CA ALA A 382 -0.96 -4.26 12.59
C ALA A 382 0.12 -5.23 12.10
N MET A 383 0.39 -5.21 10.79
CA MET A 383 1.28 -6.19 10.17
C MET A 383 2.76 -5.94 10.47
N ALA A 384 3.19 -4.68 10.59
CA ALA A 384 4.57 -4.35 10.93
C ALA A 384 4.87 -4.56 12.43
N LEU A 385 3.89 -4.38 13.33
CA LEU A 385 4.12 -4.58 14.76
C LEU A 385 4.02 -6.04 15.20
N ALA A 386 3.30 -6.89 14.46
CA ALA A 386 3.15 -8.31 14.80
C ALA A 386 4.48 -9.07 14.94
N PRO A 387 5.50 -8.86 14.05
CA PRO A 387 6.81 -9.54 14.17
C PRO A 387 7.64 -9.15 15.39
N VAL A 388 7.28 -8.11 16.15
CA VAL A 388 7.99 -7.69 17.37
C VAL A 388 8.11 -8.84 18.38
N CYS A 389 7.12 -9.74 18.46
CA CYS A 389 7.16 -10.90 19.34
C CYS A 389 8.36 -11.84 19.10
N LEU A 390 9.00 -11.78 17.92
CA LEU A 390 10.20 -12.55 17.60
C LEU A 390 11.43 -12.08 18.39
N ARG A 391 11.43 -10.85 18.88
CA ARG A 391 12.55 -10.20 19.58
C ARG A 391 12.30 -9.99 21.06
N THR A 392 11.06 -9.82 21.47
CA THR A 392 10.71 -9.64 22.88
C THR A 392 10.75 -10.95 23.68
N GLY A 393 10.81 -12.10 23.02
CA GLY A 393 10.82 -13.43 23.66
C GLY A 393 9.53 -13.80 24.38
N GLY A 394 8.51 -12.94 24.26
CA GLY A 394 7.21 -13.05 24.93
C GLY A 394 6.04 -13.12 23.99
N GLU A 395 4.91 -12.77 24.54
CA GLU A 395 3.65 -12.58 23.82
C GLU A 395 3.46 -11.08 23.57
N ILE A 396 2.81 -10.73 22.47
CA ILE A 396 2.31 -9.37 22.22
C ILE A 396 0.83 -9.42 21.95
N VAL A 397 0.16 -8.29 22.18
CA VAL A 397 -1.25 -8.10 21.85
C VAL A 397 -1.38 -7.05 20.77
N ILE A 398 -2.18 -7.35 19.74
CA ILE A 398 -2.54 -6.41 18.68
C ILE A 398 -4.03 -6.09 18.80
N ASN A 399 -4.35 -4.83 19.02
CA ASN A 399 -5.73 -4.33 19.05
C ASN A 399 -6.25 -4.09 17.63
N ASN A 400 -7.57 -4.31 17.40
CA ASN A 400 -8.23 -4.21 16.09
C ASN A 400 -7.49 -5.00 14.99
N PRO A 401 -7.21 -6.29 15.17
CA PRO A 401 -6.41 -7.08 14.23
C PRO A 401 -7.09 -7.29 12.88
N GLU A 402 -8.41 -7.16 12.80
CA GLU A 402 -9.22 -7.30 11.58
C GLU A 402 -8.86 -6.29 10.49
N VAL A 403 -8.22 -5.18 10.82
CA VAL A 403 -7.80 -4.14 9.86
C VAL A 403 -6.87 -4.68 8.75
N VAL A 404 -6.25 -5.84 8.94
CA VAL A 404 -5.41 -6.48 7.92
C VAL A 404 -6.18 -6.87 6.67
N SER A 405 -7.50 -7.11 6.77
CA SER A 405 -8.40 -7.43 5.66
C SER A 405 -8.37 -6.39 4.54
N LYS A 406 -7.99 -5.17 4.88
CA LYS A 406 -7.84 -4.06 3.94
C LYS A 406 -6.79 -4.30 2.84
N SER A 407 -5.79 -5.17 3.06
CA SER A 407 -4.75 -5.49 2.07
C SER A 407 -4.21 -6.91 2.13
N TYR A 408 -4.37 -7.61 3.24
CA TYR A 408 -3.88 -8.98 3.44
C TYR A 408 -4.83 -9.76 4.35
N PRO A 409 -6.01 -10.18 3.85
CA PRO A 409 -7.05 -10.81 4.68
C PRO A 409 -6.59 -12.04 5.46
N HIS A 410 -5.68 -12.85 4.86
CA HIS A 410 -5.19 -14.11 5.44
C HIS A 410 -3.88 -13.96 6.23
N TYR A 411 -3.49 -12.74 6.61
CA TYR A 411 -2.20 -12.49 7.27
C TYR A 411 -2.00 -13.32 8.54
N TRP A 412 -3.00 -13.38 9.41
CA TRP A 412 -2.93 -14.13 10.67
C TRP A 412 -2.85 -15.63 10.44
N GLU A 413 -3.62 -16.16 9.51
CA GLU A 413 -3.59 -17.57 9.10
C GLU A 413 -2.23 -17.97 8.52
N ASP A 414 -1.63 -17.08 7.74
CA ASP A 414 -0.30 -17.31 7.14
C ASP A 414 0.81 -17.28 8.20
N LEU A 415 0.69 -16.47 9.25
CA LEU A 415 1.59 -16.52 10.40
C LEU A 415 1.52 -17.88 11.11
N GLU A 416 0.34 -18.44 11.31
CA GLU A 416 0.18 -19.76 11.93
C GLU A 416 0.85 -20.87 11.10
N LYS A 417 0.82 -20.79 9.75
CA LYS A 417 1.48 -21.75 8.86
C LYS A 417 3.01 -21.82 9.04
N VAL A 418 3.61 -20.74 9.52
CA VAL A 418 5.07 -20.67 9.76
C VAL A 418 5.43 -20.77 11.24
N GLY A 419 4.47 -21.15 12.09
CA GLY A 419 4.72 -21.55 13.47
C GLY A 419 4.39 -20.49 14.54
N PHE A 420 3.72 -19.39 14.20
CA PHE A 420 3.17 -18.51 15.21
C PHE A 420 1.93 -19.15 15.86
N SER A 421 1.71 -18.82 17.12
CA SER A 421 0.49 -19.16 17.85
C SER A 421 -0.32 -17.89 18.06
N ILE A 422 -1.57 -17.91 17.59
CA ILE A 422 -2.45 -16.75 17.62
C ILE A 422 -3.75 -17.15 18.35
N CYS A 423 -4.17 -16.35 19.32
CA CYS A 423 -5.43 -16.56 20.01
C CYS A 423 -6.13 -15.22 20.29
N ASN A 424 -7.46 -15.26 20.32
CA ASN A 424 -8.24 -14.10 20.76
C ASN A 424 -7.96 -13.83 22.24
N GLU A 425 -7.70 -12.58 22.56
CA GLU A 425 -7.69 -12.12 23.95
C GLU A 425 -9.15 -11.99 24.42
N GLN A 426 -9.47 -12.58 25.58
CA GLN A 426 -10.82 -12.58 26.17
C GLN A 426 -11.04 -11.35 27.06
#